data_a0503a8de647fb6cf64212b98876029f
#
_entry.id   a0503a8de647fb6cf64212b98876029f
#
_cell.length_a   1.000
_cell.length_b   1.000
_cell.length_c   1.000
_cell.angle_alpha   90.00
_cell.angle_beta   90.00
_cell.angle_gamma   90.00
#
_symmetry.space_group_name_H-M   'P 1'
#
loop_
_entity.id
_entity.type
_entity.pdbx_description
1 polymer ?
#
loop_
_entity_poly.entity_id
_entity_poly.type
_entity_poly.pdbx_seq_one_letter_code
_entity_poly.pdbx_strand_id
1 'polypeptide(L)'
;MRASAHHLALMLFVTVLAIWLAAMAIIMRHAALPPEASGLMLAVFEPGTSEDEAFAGLTQAGARVVRPSGLGFIWVVAGDEPGLAGRLTRAGALGAYRDLPISPVIAGCFAVADAKLARLAP
;
A
#
# COMPACT_ATOMS: atom_id res chain seq x y z
N MET A 1 -24.68 11.79 34.30
CA MET A 1 -23.29 12.29 34.19
C MET A 1 -22.33 11.28 33.58
N ARG A 2 -22.44 9.99 33.88
CA ARG A 2 -21.61 8.94 33.24
C ARG A 2 -21.84 8.88 31.72
N ALA A 3 -23.08 9.08 31.27
CA ALA A 3 -23.44 9.06 29.86
C ALA A 3 -22.79 10.21 29.08
N SER A 4 -22.63 11.39 29.69
CA SER A 4 -22.01 12.53 29.02
C SER A 4 -20.49 12.35 28.89
N ALA A 5 -19.84 11.67 29.85
CA ALA A 5 -18.40 11.38 29.75
C ALA A 5 -18.12 10.37 28.64
N HIS A 6 -18.94 9.35 28.52
CA HIS A 6 -18.83 8.39 27.41
C HIS A 6 -19.14 9.03 26.06
N HIS A 7 -20.10 9.92 26.01
CA HIS A 7 -20.45 10.65 24.81
C HIS A 7 -19.31 11.54 24.36
N LEU A 8 -18.71 12.26 25.30
CA LEU A 8 -17.55 13.11 25.03
C LEU A 8 -16.35 12.30 24.52
N ALA A 9 -16.06 11.17 25.19
CA ALA A 9 -14.99 10.27 24.77
C ALA A 9 -15.22 9.73 23.36
N LEU A 10 -16.45 9.33 23.08
CA LEU A 10 -16.82 8.84 21.74
C LEU A 10 -16.67 9.92 20.68
N MET A 11 -17.12 11.13 20.97
CA MET A 11 -16.98 12.25 20.03
C MET A 11 -15.53 12.58 19.75
N LEU A 12 -14.69 12.59 20.79
CA LEU A 12 -13.25 12.80 20.63
C LEU A 12 -12.62 11.71 19.80
N PHE A 13 -12.96 10.45 20.07
CA PHE A 13 -12.44 9.32 19.30
C PHE A 13 -12.83 9.41 17.84
N VAL A 14 -14.09 9.68 17.55
CA VAL A 14 -14.60 9.81 16.17
C VAL A 14 -13.91 10.97 15.46
N THR A 15 -13.72 12.11 16.16
CA THR A 15 -13.06 13.28 15.59
C THR A 15 -11.61 12.99 15.23
N VAL A 16 -10.87 12.34 16.14
CA VAL A 16 -9.46 11.96 15.90
C VAL A 16 -9.36 10.98 14.76
N LEU A 17 -10.26 9.99 14.74
CA LEU A 17 -10.29 9.00 13.67
C LEU A 17 -10.60 9.64 12.32
N ALA A 18 -11.56 10.58 12.28
CA ALA A 18 -11.92 11.28 11.05
C ALA A 18 -10.75 12.12 10.52
N ILE A 19 -10.05 12.82 11.40
CA ILE A 19 -8.87 13.61 11.04
C ILE A 19 -7.77 12.69 10.50
N TRP A 20 -7.54 11.57 11.16
CA TRP A 20 -6.52 10.61 10.73
C TRP A 20 -6.85 10.02 9.36
N LEU A 21 -8.11 9.62 9.14
CA LEU A 21 -8.54 9.08 7.85
C LEU A 21 -8.42 10.13 6.73
N ALA A 22 -8.78 11.37 7.02
CA ALA A 22 -8.66 12.46 6.05
C ALA A 22 -7.19 12.70 5.69
N ALA A 23 -6.31 12.72 6.70
CA ALA A 23 -4.87 12.88 6.48
C ALA A 23 -4.31 11.74 5.64
N MET A 24 -4.69 10.49 5.94
CA MET A 24 -4.26 9.33 5.15
C MET A 24 -4.75 9.42 3.71
N ALA A 25 -6.00 9.82 3.50
CA ALA A 25 -6.56 9.98 2.16
C ALA A 25 -5.77 11.02 1.34
N ILE A 26 -5.42 12.14 1.97
CA ILE A 26 -4.63 13.19 1.32
C ILE A 26 -3.24 12.67 0.96
N ILE A 27 -2.58 11.99 1.89
CA ILE A 27 -1.26 11.41 1.66
C ILE A 27 -1.30 10.41 0.50
N MET A 28 -2.30 9.54 0.47
CA MET A 28 -2.45 8.57 -0.60
C MET A 28 -2.68 9.23 -1.95
N ARG A 29 -3.46 10.30 -1.99
CA ARG A 29 -3.67 11.04 -3.24
C ARG A 29 -2.39 11.66 -3.77
N HIS A 30 -1.59 12.24 -2.90
CA HIS A 30 -0.30 12.83 -3.29
C HIS A 30 0.73 11.76 -3.68
N ALA A 31 0.63 10.57 -3.10
CA ALA A 31 1.53 9.46 -3.42
C ALA A 31 1.12 8.73 -4.71
N ALA A 32 -0.11 8.93 -5.17
CA ALA A 32 -0.59 8.28 -6.39
C ALA A 32 0.20 8.78 -7.60
N LEU A 33 0.61 7.83 -8.46
CA LEU A 33 1.36 8.14 -9.67
C LEU A 33 0.42 8.42 -10.83
N PRO A 34 0.78 9.35 -11.74
CA PRO A 34 0.02 9.54 -12.96
C PRO A 34 0.09 8.30 -13.85
N PRO A 35 -0.89 8.08 -14.75
CA PRO A 35 -0.91 6.89 -15.61
C PRO A 35 0.34 6.71 -16.48
N GLU A 36 1.02 7.80 -16.81
CA GLU A 36 2.23 7.78 -17.63
C GLU A 36 3.48 7.37 -16.86
N ALA A 37 3.40 7.26 -15.54
CA ALA A 37 4.56 6.99 -14.72
C ALA A 37 5.16 5.62 -15.02
N SER A 38 6.48 5.53 -14.92
CA SER A 38 7.23 4.30 -15.06
C SER A 38 8.32 4.25 -13.99
N GLY A 39 9.05 3.15 -13.93
CA GLY A 39 10.10 2.95 -12.93
C GLY A 39 9.62 2.16 -11.72
N LEU A 40 10.22 2.42 -10.58
CA LEU A 40 9.90 1.71 -9.34
C LEU A 40 8.63 2.27 -8.73
N MET A 41 7.69 1.39 -8.41
CA MET A 41 6.41 1.80 -7.83
C MET A 41 5.78 0.68 -7.01
N LEU A 42 4.79 1.05 -6.18
CA LEU A 42 3.98 0.10 -5.44
C LEU A 42 2.69 -0.14 -6.21
N ALA A 43 2.43 -1.39 -6.56
CA ALA A 43 1.16 -1.80 -7.13
C ALA A 43 0.27 -2.32 -6.01
N VAL A 44 -0.90 -1.72 -5.85
CA VAL A 44 -1.86 -2.10 -4.82
C VAL A 44 -3.06 -2.74 -5.49
N PHE A 45 -3.33 -3.98 -5.13
CA PHE A 45 -4.50 -4.71 -5.60
C PHE A 45 -5.59 -4.68 -4.52
N GLU A 46 -6.77 -5.13 -4.88
CA GLU A 46 -7.89 -5.22 -3.94
C GLU A 46 -7.55 -6.21 -2.82
N PRO A 47 -7.82 -5.87 -1.54
CA PRO A 47 -7.65 -6.83 -0.45
C PRO A 47 -8.45 -8.10 -0.72
N GLY A 48 -7.83 -9.25 -0.54
CA GLY A 48 -8.43 -10.54 -0.88
C GLY A 48 -8.04 -11.07 -2.24
N THR A 49 -7.34 -10.29 -3.07
CA THR A 49 -6.79 -10.79 -4.33
C THR A 49 -5.74 -11.87 -4.03
N SER A 50 -5.84 -13.01 -4.71
CA SER A 50 -4.85 -14.08 -4.54
C SER A 50 -3.50 -13.67 -5.13
N GLU A 51 -2.42 -14.28 -4.64
CA GLU A 51 -1.08 -14.02 -5.18
C GLU A 51 -0.99 -14.33 -6.68
N ASP A 52 -1.64 -15.41 -7.10
CA ASP A 52 -1.64 -15.81 -8.51
C ASP A 52 -2.34 -14.79 -9.40
N GLU A 53 -3.47 -14.26 -8.96
CA GLU A 53 -4.20 -13.22 -9.68
C GLU A 53 -3.41 -11.92 -9.75
N ALA A 54 -2.80 -11.52 -8.63
CA ALA A 54 -1.97 -10.32 -8.59
C ALA A 54 -0.75 -10.49 -9.51
N PHE A 55 -0.09 -11.63 -9.46
CA PHE A 55 1.07 -11.91 -10.30
C PHE A 55 0.70 -11.91 -11.78
N ALA A 56 -0.44 -12.51 -12.13
CA ALA A 56 -0.94 -12.50 -13.51
C ALA A 56 -1.19 -11.07 -14.00
N GLY A 57 -1.81 -10.23 -13.17
CA GLY A 57 -2.04 -8.83 -13.50
C GLY A 57 -0.74 -8.06 -13.69
N LEU A 58 0.24 -8.29 -12.84
CA LEU A 58 1.57 -7.67 -12.97
C LEU A 58 2.26 -8.07 -14.26
N THR A 59 2.19 -9.36 -14.60
CA THR A 59 2.77 -9.88 -15.84
C THR A 59 2.10 -9.27 -17.07
N GLN A 60 0.76 -9.17 -17.06
CA GLN A 60 0.01 -8.55 -18.15
C GLN A 60 0.39 -7.08 -18.35
N ALA A 61 0.66 -6.37 -17.27
CA ALA A 61 1.06 -4.98 -17.33
C ALA A 61 2.50 -4.78 -17.78
N GLY A 62 3.28 -5.86 -17.90
CA GLY A 62 4.69 -5.77 -18.22
C GLY A 62 5.55 -5.33 -17.05
N ALA A 63 5.04 -5.46 -15.84
CA ALA A 63 5.76 -5.08 -14.64
C ALA A 63 6.70 -6.21 -14.21
N ARG A 64 7.88 -5.82 -13.75
CA ARG A 64 8.84 -6.76 -13.16
C ARG A 64 8.70 -6.70 -11.66
N VAL A 65 8.44 -7.83 -11.03
CA VAL A 65 8.32 -7.90 -9.57
C VAL A 65 9.69 -7.73 -8.94
N VAL A 66 9.83 -6.71 -8.10
CA VAL A 66 11.06 -6.46 -7.35
C VAL A 66 11.03 -7.21 -6.04
N ARG A 67 9.92 -7.06 -5.31
CA ARG A 67 9.72 -7.79 -4.06
C ARG A 67 8.25 -7.72 -3.65
N PRO A 68 7.74 -8.73 -2.92
CA PRO A 68 6.46 -8.61 -2.26
C PRO A 68 6.63 -7.73 -1.00
N SER A 69 5.55 -7.07 -0.59
CA SER A 69 5.60 -6.18 0.58
C SER A 69 5.30 -6.89 1.91
N GLY A 70 5.02 -8.17 1.87
CA GLY A 70 4.54 -8.90 3.05
C GLY A 70 3.02 -8.91 3.18
N LEU A 71 2.33 -8.03 2.47
CA LEU A 71 0.88 -8.06 2.29
C LEU A 71 0.61 -8.59 0.89
N GLY A 72 -0.20 -9.64 0.77
CA GLY A 72 -0.39 -10.36 -0.50
C GLY A 72 -0.98 -9.53 -1.62
N PHE A 73 -1.54 -8.36 -1.32
CA PHE A 73 -2.16 -7.49 -2.32
C PHE A 73 -1.32 -6.25 -2.66
N ILE A 74 -0.14 -6.10 -2.07
CA ILE A 74 0.77 -4.98 -2.35
C ILE A 74 2.11 -5.53 -2.83
N TRP A 75 2.57 -5.03 -3.96
CA TRP A 75 3.80 -5.50 -4.60
C TRP A 75 4.67 -4.32 -5.01
N VAL A 76 5.97 -4.46 -4.79
CA VAL A 76 6.94 -3.49 -5.32
C VAL A 76 7.35 -3.98 -6.70
N VAL A 77 7.09 -3.17 -7.70
CA VAL A 77 7.31 -3.52 -9.10
C VAL A 77 8.09 -2.42 -9.81
N ALA A 78 8.69 -2.77 -10.93
CA ALA A 78 9.42 -1.83 -11.76
C ALA A 78 9.14 -2.11 -13.24
N GLY A 79 9.23 -1.07 -14.03
CA GLY A 79 9.13 -1.19 -15.49
C GLY A 79 9.68 0.05 -16.15
N ASP A 80 10.39 -0.14 -17.26
CA ASP A 80 11.07 0.95 -17.96
C ASP A 80 10.17 1.61 -19.01
N GLU A 81 9.12 0.93 -19.46
CA GLU A 81 8.23 1.47 -20.48
C GLU A 81 7.28 2.51 -19.88
N PRO A 82 7.06 3.64 -20.59
CA PRO A 82 6.10 4.64 -20.13
C PRO A 82 4.70 4.07 -20.00
N GLY A 83 3.93 4.60 -19.06
CA GLY A 83 2.54 4.20 -18.87
C GLY A 83 2.35 2.94 -18.03
N LEU A 84 3.36 2.51 -17.29
CA LEU A 84 3.26 1.33 -16.43
C LEU A 84 2.15 1.45 -15.40
N ALA A 85 2.02 2.61 -14.75
CA ALA A 85 0.97 2.84 -13.75
C ALA A 85 -0.42 2.65 -14.35
N GLY A 86 -0.65 3.17 -15.55
CA GLY A 86 -1.93 3.00 -16.25
C GLY A 86 -2.19 1.55 -16.64
N ARG A 87 -1.16 0.84 -17.08
CA ARG A 87 -1.29 -0.59 -17.43
C ARG A 87 -1.60 -1.43 -16.19
N LEU A 88 -0.99 -1.13 -15.06
CA LEU A 88 -1.28 -1.81 -13.79
C LEU A 88 -2.75 -1.63 -13.40
N THR A 89 -3.26 -0.41 -13.50
CA THR A 89 -4.66 -0.12 -13.20
C THR A 89 -5.61 -0.89 -14.13
N ARG A 90 -5.28 -0.96 -15.41
CA ARG A 90 -6.08 -1.73 -16.39
C ARG A 90 -5.99 -3.24 -16.16
N ALA A 91 -4.90 -3.70 -15.57
CA ALA A 91 -4.72 -5.13 -15.27
C ALA A 91 -5.37 -5.55 -13.95
N GLY A 92 -6.04 -4.63 -13.25
CA GLY A 92 -6.79 -4.95 -12.04
C GLY A 92 -6.27 -4.32 -10.75
N ALA A 93 -5.16 -3.58 -10.81
CA ALA A 93 -4.65 -2.88 -9.63
C ALA A 93 -5.56 -1.72 -9.27
N LEU A 94 -5.76 -1.48 -7.98
CA LEU A 94 -6.51 -0.31 -7.50
C LEU A 94 -5.76 0.98 -7.79
N GLY A 95 -4.42 0.92 -7.82
CA GLY A 95 -3.60 2.06 -8.13
C GLY A 95 -2.13 1.73 -8.05
N ALA A 96 -1.32 2.65 -8.53
CA ALA A 96 0.12 2.60 -8.43
C ALA A 96 0.59 3.83 -7.64
N TYR A 97 1.47 3.62 -6.68
CA TYR A 97 1.93 4.65 -5.78
C TYR A 97 3.44 4.72 -5.79
N ARG A 98 3.96 5.89 -5.45
CA ARG A 98 5.40 6.04 -5.30
C ARG A 98 5.90 5.08 -4.23
N ASP A 99 7.07 4.49 -4.50
CA ASP A 99 7.80 3.79 -3.45
C ASP A 99 8.28 4.86 -2.48
N LEU A 100 7.41 5.23 -1.56
CA LEU A 100 7.74 6.22 -0.56
C LEU A 100 8.94 5.70 0.23
N PRO A 101 9.96 6.54 0.46
CA PRO A 101 10.93 6.19 1.47
C PRO A 101 10.15 6.09 2.78
N ILE A 102 9.78 4.87 3.11
CA ILE A 102 9.10 4.58 4.36
C ILE A 102 9.94 5.20 5.46
N SER A 103 9.30 5.99 6.33
CA SER A 103 10.05 6.63 7.40
C SER A 103 10.96 5.57 8.07
N PRO A 104 12.18 5.92 8.45
CA PRO A 104 13.11 4.94 9.03
C PRO A 104 12.50 4.13 10.17
N VAL A 105 11.56 4.73 10.91
CA VAL A 105 10.86 4.06 12.00
C VAL A 105 9.99 2.92 11.49
N ILE A 106 9.18 3.17 10.45
CA ILE A 106 8.31 2.15 9.87
C ILE A 106 9.13 1.10 9.15
N ALA A 107 10.16 1.49 8.41
CA ALA A 107 11.07 0.56 7.76
C ALA A 107 11.78 -0.34 8.79
N GLY A 108 12.18 0.22 9.93
CA GLY A 108 12.77 -0.55 11.02
C GLY A 108 11.81 -1.57 11.60
N CYS A 109 10.54 -1.21 11.79
CA CYS A 109 9.52 -2.13 12.28
C CYS A 109 9.30 -3.29 11.32
N PHE A 110 9.20 -3.03 10.02
CA PHE A 110 9.05 -4.09 9.03
C PHE A 110 10.30 -4.99 8.95
N ALA A 111 11.49 -4.40 9.01
CA ALA A 111 12.73 -5.17 9.00
C ALA A 111 12.83 -6.10 10.21
N VAL A 112 12.45 -5.62 11.39
CA VAL A 112 12.44 -6.44 12.61
C VAL A 112 11.40 -7.57 12.49
N ALA A 113 10.21 -7.28 11.96
CA ALA A 113 9.18 -8.28 11.75
C ALA A 113 9.65 -9.35 10.77
N ASP A 114 10.23 -8.95 9.64
CA ASP A 114 10.77 -9.89 8.64
C ASP A 114 11.88 -10.76 9.21
N ALA A 115 12.81 -10.16 9.95
CA ALA A 115 13.90 -10.89 10.59
C ALA A 115 13.38 -11.91 11.61
N LYS A 116 12.34 -11.52 12.37
CA LYS A 116 11.72 -12.40 13.34
C LYS A 116 10.99 -13.56 12.68
N LEU A 117 10.27 -13.29 11.59
CA LEU A 117 9.59 -14.32 10.81
C LEU A 117 10.60 -15.26 10.16
N ALA A 118 11.69 -14.75 9.64
CA ALA A 118 12.75 -15.55 9.04
C ALA A 118 13.40 -16.50 10.04
N ARG A 119 13.51 -16.09 11.31
CA ARG A 119 14.04 -16.94 12.38
C ARG A 119 13.07 -18.04 12.79
N LEU A 120 11.77 -17.83 12.60
CA LEU A 120 10.74 -18.81 12.94
C LEU A 120 10.52 -19.82 11.81
N ALA A 121 10.97 -19.52 10.60
CA ALA A 121 10.91 -20.44 9.48
C ALA A 121 11.95 -21.55 9.65
N PRO A 122 11.55 -22.83 9.51
CA PRO A 122 12.51 -23.94 9.61
C PRO A 122 13.49 -23.99 8.44
#